data_33b00afe897a1741aff4c54feaa1bb20
#
_entry.id   33b00afe897a1741aff4c54feaa1bb20
#
_cell.length_a   1.000
_cell.length_b   1.000
_cell.length_c   1.000
_cell.angle_alpha   90.00
_cell.angle_beta   90.00
_cell.angle_gamma   90.00
#
_symmetry.space_group_name_H-M   'P 1'
#
loop_
_entity.id
_entity.type
_entity.pdbx_description
1 polymer ?
#
loop_
_entity_poly.entity_id
_entity_poly.type
_entity_poly.pdbx_seq_one_letter_code
_entity_poly.pdbx_strand_id
1 'polypeptide(L)'
;MIPELRKRLRTGAEIPEWFSYPEVVRVLRESHPPRSQQGFTVFLTGYQNSGKDAIARALNVTLNQQGGRSVSLLLGETVRHELSSELGFTRADRDKNVGRIAFVASELTRAGAAVIAAPIAPFEEARQHARELVEKHGSFFLIHVATPLEYCEKTDKRGVYEKARKGEITGFTGVDDPYEVPVKADLTVDVSTTNVRTIVHQIVLLLEGSGLLGQL
;
A
#
# COMPACT_ATOMS: atom_id res chain seq x y z
N MET A 1 -4.63 12.75 -33.59
CA MET A 1 -5.86 13.20 -32.86
C MET A 1 -6.07 12.40 -31.56
N ILE A 2 -6.27 11.09 -31.58
CA ILE A 2 -6.48 10.23 -30.40
C ILE A 2 -5.35 10.33 -29.34
N PRO A 3 -4.06 10.35 -29.70
CA PRO A 3 -2.97 10.44 -28.70
C PRO A 3 -2.99 11.75 -27.91
N GLU A 4 -3.32 12.88 -28.54
CA GLU A 4 -3.38 14.19 -27.89
C GLU A 4 -4.57 14.27 -26.92
N LEU A 5 -5.72 13.73 -27.27
CA LEU A 5 -6.88 13.65 -26.37
C LEU A 5 -6.54 12.85 -25.11
N ARG A 6 -5.92 11.67 -25.27
CA ARG A 6 -5.49 10.83 -24.16
C ARG A 6 -4.47 11.54 -23.26
N LYS A 7 -3.53 12.29 -23.86
CA LYS A 7 -2.55 13.08 -23.12
C LYS A 7 -3.26 14.15 -22.28
N ARG A 8 -4.17 14.93 -22.86
CA ARG A 8 -4.93 15.98 -22.16
C ARG A 8 -5.83 15.43 -21.06
N LEU A 9 -6.51 14.32 -21.30
CA LEU A 9 -7.27 13.61 -20.25
C LEU A 9 -6.37 13.22 -19.09
N ARG A 10 -5.22 12.60 -19.38
CA ARG A 10 -4.28 12.12 -18.34
C ARG A 10 -3.65 13.26 -17.53
N THR A 11 -3.35 14.40 -18.16
CA THR A 11 -2.73 15.55 -17.50
C THR A 11 -3.74 16.52 -16.89
N GLY A 12 -5.05 16.32 -17.14
CA GLY A 12 -6.09 17.28 -16.72
C GLY A 12 -6.13 18.57 -17.55
N ALA A 13 -5.33 18.68 -18.63
CA ALA A 13 -5.26 19.85 -19.46
C ALA A 13 -6.61 20.14 -20.16
N GLU A 14 -6.87 21.41 -20.43
CA GLU A 14 -8.09 21.85 -21.12
C GLU A 14 -8.23 21.17 -22.49
N ILE A 15 -9.43 20.68 -22.80
CA ILE A 15 -9.78 20.11 -24.10
C ILE A 15 -10.69 21.11 -24.80
N PRO A 16 -10.23 21.76 -25.87
CA PRO A 16 -11.04 22.76 -26.59
C PRO A 16 -12.29 22.14 -27.18
N GLU A 17 -13.39 22.94 -27.26
CA GLU A 17 -14.68 22.50 -27.79
C GLU A 17 -14.61 22.03 -29.25
N TRP A 18 -13.72 22.61 -30.06
CA TRP A 18 -13.49 22.19 -31.44
C TRP A 18 -12.87 20.78 -31.54
N PHE A 19 -12.33 20.27 -30.43
CA PHE A 19 -11.68 18.93 -30.37
C PHE A 19 -12.68 17.84 -29.95
N SER A 20 -13.58 18.16 -29.02
CA SER A 20 -14.65 17.25 -28.54
C SER A 20 -15.74 18.07 -27.84
N TYR A 21 -16.99 17.60 -27.92
CA TYR A 21 -18.11 18.22 -27.22
C TYR A 21 -17.92 18.21 -25.69
N PRO A 22 -18.31 19.28 -24.98
CA PRO A 22 -18.12 19.39 -23.51
C PRO A 22 -18.74 18.24 -22.74
N GLU A 23 -19.90 17.72 -23.14
CA GLU A 23 -20.54 16.58 -22.49
C GLU A 23 -19.73 15.31 -22.65
N VAL A 24 -19.13 15.06 -23.81
CA VAL A 24 -18.25 13.92 -24.09
C VAL A 24 -16.98 14.03 -23.25
N VAL A 25 -16.38 15.24 -23.16
CA VAL A 25 -15.21 15.50 -22.33
C VAL A 25 -15.50 15.21 -20.86
N ARG A 26 -16.68 15.60 -20.36
CA ARG A 26 -17.11 15.33 -18.99
C ARG A 26 -17.15 13.82 -18.72
N VAL A 27 -17.85 13.06 -19.55
CA VAL A 27 -17.95 11.59 -19.41
C VAL A 27 -16.57 10.92 -19.52
N LEU A 28 -15.71 11.41 -20.42
CA LEU A 28 -14.34 10.89 -20.55
C LEU A 28 -13.49 11.20 -19.32
N ARG A 29 -13.66 12.35 -18.68
CA ARG A 29 -12.95 12.69 -17.43
C ARG A 29 -13.44 11.90 -16.22
N GLU A 30 -14.73 11.60 -16.15
CA GLU A 30 -15.30 10.73 -15.12
C GLU A 30 -14.77 9.29 -15.25
N SER A 31 -14.68 8.77 -16.48
CA SER A 31 -14.18 7.40 -16.74
C SER A 31 -12.65 7.29 -16.78
N HIS A 32 -11.95 8.40 -17.07
CA HIS A 32 -10.49 8.47 -17.17
C HIS A 32 -9.99 9.74 -16.45
N PRO A 33 -10.07 9.77 -15.11
CA PRO A 33 -9.64 10.93 -14.34
C PRO A 33 -8.15 11.23 -14.54
N PRO A 34 -7.71 12.49 -14.39
CA PRO A 34 -6.32 12.86 -14.39
C PRO A 34 -5.52 12.03 -13.38
N ARG A 35 -4.22 11.83 -13.64
CA ARG A 35 -3.35 11.03 -12.78
C ARG A 35 -3.43 11.44 -11.31
N SER A 36 -3.47 12.74 -11.04
CA SER A 36 -3.60 13.32 -9.71
C SER A 36 -4.92 13.00 -8.98
N GLN A 37 -5.93 12.52 -9.71
CA GLN A 37 -7.25 12.12 -9.15
C GLN A 37 -7.43 10.59 -9.13
N GLN A 38 -6.54 9.83 -9.77
CA GLN A 38 -6.61 8.37 -9.76
C GLN A 38 -6.27 7.84 -8.37
N GLY A 39 -7.01 6.80 -7.93
CA GLY A 39 -6.70 6.10 -6.70
C GLY A 39 -5.38 5.34 -6.79
N PHE A 40 -4.81 5.08 -5.63
CA PHE A 40 -3.58 4.29 -5.50
C PHE A 40 -3.53 3.54 -4.16
N THR A 41 -2.73 2.49 -4.13
CA THR A 41 -2.43 1.74 -2.91
C THR A 41 -0.94 1.76 -2.62
N VAL A 42 -0.57 2.18 -1.41
CA VAL A 42 0.75 1.98 -0.80
C VAL A 42 0.66 0.73 0.07
N PHE A 43 1.34 -0.33 -0.33
CA PHE A 43 1.30 -1.63 0.33
C PHE A 43 2.64 -1.89 1.05
N LEU A 44 2.64 -1.80 2.38
CA LEU A 44 3.83 -2.05 3.18
C LEU A 44 3.90 -3.52 3.56
N THR A 45 5.08 -4.11 3.43
CA THR A 45 5.39 -5.47 3.86
C THR A 45 6.65 -5.49 4.71
N GLY A 46 6.77 -6.45 5.61
CA GLY A 46 7.91 -6.58 6.52
C GLY A 46 7.54 -7.38 7.77
N TYR A 47 8.53 -7.73 8.56
CA TYR A 47 8.35 -8.51 9.79
C TYR A 47 7.37 -7.87 10.78
N GLN A 48 6.86 -8.66 11.70
CA GLN A 48 6.20 -8.13 12.89
C GLN A 48 7.17 -7.16 13.59
N ASN A 49 6.64 -6.02 14.09
CA ASN A 49 7.45 -4.99 14.75
C ASN A 49 8.55 -4.34 13.88
N SER A 50 8.50 -4.47 12.55
CA SER A 50 9.46 -3.81 11.63
C SER A 50 9.27 -2.29 11.51
N GLY A 51 8.24 -1.71 12.15
CA GLY A 51 7.91 -0.29 12.05
C GLY A 51 6.92 0.08 10.96
N LYS A 52 6.44 -0.88 10.15
CA LYS A 52 5.48 -0.64 9.06
C LYS A 52 4.20 0.05 9.52
N ASP A 53 3.68 -0.27 10.72
CA ASP A 53 2.47 0.35 11.24
C ASP A 53 2.70 1.81 11.63
N ALA A 54 3.89 2.15 12.16
CA ALA A 54 4.27 3.53 12.46
C ALA A 54 4.40 4.35 11.18
N ILE A 55 5.03 3.79 10.14
CA ILE A 55 5.12 4.40 8.81
C ILE A 55 3.72 4.61 8.23
N ALA A 56 2.86 3.58 8.27
CA ALA A 56 1.50 3.64 7.73
C ALA A 56 0.65 4.73 8.40
N ARG A 57 0.72 4.84 9.74
CA ARG A 57 0.00 5.89 10.49
C ARG A 57 0.53 7.29 10.19
N ALA A 58 1.85 7.46 10.12
CA ALA A 58 2.46 8.75 9.80
C ALA A 58 2.15 9.18 8.35
N LEU A 59 2.21 8.24 7.40
CA LEU A 59 1.82 8.48 6.01
C LEU A 59 0.33 8.85 5.89
N ASN A 60 -0.54 8.17 6.65
CA ASN A 60 -1.98 8.49 6.68
C ASN A 60 -2.22 9.94 7.14
N VAL A 61 -1.53 10.39 8.18
CA VAL A 61 -1.61 11.79 8.64
C VAL A 61 -1.15 12.74 7.53
N THR A 62 0.00 12.47 6.92
CA THR A 62 0.57 13.31 5.86
C THR A 62 -0.36 13.41 4.65
N LEU A 63 -0.91 12.31 4.17
CA LEU A 63 -1.82 12.32 3.01
C LEU A 63 -3.16 13.01 3.34
N ASN A 64 -3.69 12.84 4.55
CA ASN A 64 -4.90 13.57 4.97
C ASN A 64 -4.67 15.08 5.06
N GLN A 65 -3.48 15.54 5.48
CA GLN A 65 -3.13 16.96 5.52
C GLN A 65 -3.03 17.59 4.13
N GLN A 66 -2.61 16.84 3.12
CA GLN A 66 -2.59 17.31 1.74
C GLN A 66 -4.01 17.52 1.18
N GLY A 67 -4.99 16.78 1.67
CA GLY A 67 -6.37 16.86 1.21
C GLY A 67 -6.58 16.34 -0.22
N GLY A 68 -7.72 16.71 -0.82
CA GLY A 68 -8.04 16.41 -2.21
C GLY A 68 -8.55 15.00 -2.50
N ARG A 69 -8.42 14.04 -1.58
CA ARG A 69 -8.97 12.68 -1.69
C ARG A 69 -9.16 12.01 -0.33
N SER A 70 -10.01 10.99 -0.30
CA SER A 70 -10.15 10.13 0.87
C SER A 70 -8.91 9.27 1.06
N VAL A 71 -8.47 9.12 2.31
CA VAL A 71 -7.35 8.24 2.69
C VAL A 71 -7.87 7.10 3.55
N SER A 72 -7.56 5.88 3.22
CA SER A 72 -7.96 4.69 3.97
C SER A 72 -6.73 3.95 4.50
N LEU A 73 -6.77 3.58 5.79
CA LEU A 73 -5.69 2.90 6.48
C LEU A 73 -6.10 1.48 6.86
N LEU A 74 -5.48 0.48 6.24
CA LEU A 74 -5.73 -0.94 6.43
C LEU A 74 -4.55 -1.56 7.21
N LEU A 75 -4.59 -1.46 8.53
CA LEU A 75 -3.58 -2.10 9.40
C LEU A 75 -3.84 -3.60 9.49
N GLY A 76 -2.77 -4.40 9.42
CA GLY A 76 -2.87 -5.86 9.40
C GLY A 76 -3.60 -6.43 10.62
N GLU A 77 -3.39 -5.89 11.82
CA GLU A 77 -4.07 -6.31 13.05
C GLU A 77 -5.57 -5.98 12.99
N THR A 78 -5.94 -4.76 12.57
CA THR A 78 -7.34 -4.34 12.45
C THR A 78 -8.09 -5.18 11.42
N VAL A 79 -7.51 -5.36 10.23
CA VAL A 79 -8.16 -6.15 9.18
C VAL A 79 -8.30 -7.61 9.61
N ARG A 80 -7.30 -8.14 10.32
CA ARG A 80 -7.38 -9.50 10.83
C ARG A 80 -8.51 -9.67 11.84
N HIS A 81 -8.70 -8.71 12.73
CA HIS A 81 -9.80 -8.73 13.70
C HIS A 81 -11.15 -8.61 13.01
N GLU A 82 -11.32 -7.65 12.10
CA GLU A 82 -12.63 -7.30 11.52
C GLU A 82 -13.06 -8.21 10.35
N LEU A 83 -12.10 -8.62 9.49
CA LEU A 83 -12.41 -9.34 8.24
C LEU A 83 -11.86 -10.76 8.18
N SER A 84 -10.99 -11.16 9.09
CA SER A 84 -10.25 -12.43 9.00
C SER A 84 -10.06 -13.09 10.36
N SER A 85 -10.97 -12.84 11.32
CA SER A 85 -10.90 -13.37 12.68
C SER A 85 -10.98 -14.91 12.74
N GLU A 86 -11.60 -15.54 11.76
CA GLU A 86 -11.71 -17.00 11.64
C GLU A 86 -10.45 -17.67 11.06
N LEU A 87 -9.51 -16.90 10.48
CA LEU A 87 -8.32 -17.46 9.85
C LEU A 87 -7.24 -17.80 10.89
N GLY A 88 -6.56 -18.92 10.67
CA GLY A 88 -5.35 -19.31 11.39
C GLY A 88 -4.07 -18.65 10.85
N PHE A 89 -2.94 -19.30 11.06
CA PHE A 89 -1.61 -18.81 10.64
C PHE A 89 -0.95 -19.71 9.59
N THR A 90 -1.69 -20.66 9.01
CA THR A 90 -1.20 -21.45 7.88
C THR A 90 -0.88 -20.56 6.68
N ARG A 91 -0.05 -21.05 5.75
CA ARG A 91 0.23 -20.33 4.49
C ARG A 91 -1.05 -19.93 3.78
N ALA A 92 -1.99 -20.87 3.64
CA ALA A 92 -3.27 -20.62 2.98
C ALA A 92 -4.12 -19.53 3.68
N ASP A 93 -4.13 -19.52 5.02
CA ASP A 93 -4.82 -18.49 5.78
C ASP A 93 -4.18 -17.11 5.61
N ARG A 94 -2.85 -17.06 5.57
CA ARG A 94 -2.11 -15.81 5.33
C ARG A 94 -2.36 -15.27 3.95
N ASP A 95 -2.31 -16.11 2.92
CA ASP A 95 -2.59 -15.75 1.54
C ASP A 95 -4.03 -15.25 1.39
N LYS A 96 -4.98 -15.94 2.02
CA LYS A 96 -6.38 -15.52 2.05
C LYS A 96 -6.58 -14.18 2.76
N ASN A 97 -5.90 -13.93 3.89
CA ASN A 97 -5.95 -12.65 4.58
C ASN A 97 -5.36 -11.52 3.71
N VAL A 98 -4.22 -11.73 3.07
CA VAL A 98 -3.62 -10.77 2.13
C VAL A 98 -4.54 -10.52 0.93
N GLY A 99 -5.17 -11.56 0.38
CA GLY A 99 -6.15 -11.45 -0.70
C GLY A 99 -7.36 -10.59 -0.33
N ARG A 100 -7.88 -10.72 0.90
CA ARG A 100 -8.99 -9.88 1.40
C ARG A 100 -8.56 -8.41 1.54
N ILE A 101 -7.37 -8.15 2.09
CA ILE A 101 -6.81 -6.79 2.16
C ILE A 101 -6.67 -6.20 0.76
N ALA A 102 -6.14 -6.99 -0.17
CA ALA A 102 -5.94 -6.58 -1.56
C ALA A 102 -7.27 -6.27 -2.27
N PHE A 103 -8.31 -7.07 -2.04
CA PHE A 103 -9.63 -6.81 -2.59
C PHE A 103 -10.21 -5.50 -2.08
N VAL A 104 -10.19 -5.27 -0.76
CA VAL A 104 -10.67 -4.02 -0.17
C VAL A 104 -9.86 -2.84 -0.70
N ALA A 105 -8.53 -2.96 -0.76
CA ALA A 105 -7.65 -1.92 -1.30
C ALA A 105 -7.95 -1.63 -2.78
N SER A 106 -8.21 -2.66 -3.58
CA SER A 106 -8.58 -2.55 -4.99
C SER A 106 -9.86 -1.76 -5.20
N GLU A 107 -10.92 -2.07 -4.42
CA GLU A 107 -12.20 -1.37 -4.50
C GLU A 107 -12.11 0.10 -4.06
N LEU A 108 -11.36 0.39 -3.00
CA LEU A 108 -11.10 1.76 -2.57
C LEU A 108 -10.26 2.54 -3.60
N THR A 109 -9.26 1.89 -4.19
CA THR A 109 -8.45 2.45 -5.29
C THR A 109 -9.33 2.76 -6.50
N ARG A 110 -10.26 1.86 -6.86
CA ARG A 110 -11.24 2.09 -7.94
C ARG A 110 -12.11 3.31 -7.67
N ALA A 111 -12.46 3.57 -6.42
CA ALA A 111 -13.22 4.73 -5.99
C ALA A 111 -12.38 6.03 -5.91
N GLY A 112 -11.10 6.01 -6.29
CA GLY A 112 -10.22 7.19 -6.30
C GLY A 112 -9.51 7.48 -4.98
N ALA A 113 -9.65 6.62 -3.97
CA ALA A 113 -9.00 6.81 -2.67
C ALA A 113 -7.50 6.54 -2.69
N ALA A 114 -6.77 7.14 -1.75
CA ALA A 114 -5.43 6.72 -1.36
C ALA A 114 -5.55 5.64 -0.29
N VAL A 115 -5.01 4.46 -0.55
CA VAL A 115 -5.06 3.33 0.38
C VAL A 115 -3.67 3.04 0.93
N ILE A 116 -3.56 2.89 2.23
CA ILE A 116 -2.34 2.47 2.91
C ILE A 116 -2.63 1.12 3.57
N ALA A 117 -2.03 0.05 3.07
CA ALA A 117 -2.17 -1.29 3.64
C ALA A 117 -0.84 -1.73 4.27
N ALA A 118 -0.89 -2.28 5.48
CA ALA A 118 0.31 -2.65 6.24
C ALA A 118 0.25 -4.07 6.83
N PRO A 119 -0.02 -5.12 6.03
CA PRO A 119 0.12 -6.50 6.48
C PRO A 119 1.60 -6.92 6.57
N ILE A 120 1.87 -8.07 7.17
CA ILE A 120 3.18 -8.73 7.06
C ILE A 120 3.41 -9.17 5.61
N ALA A 121 2.40 -9.82 4.99
CA ALA A 121 2.42 -10.35 3.62
C ALA A 121 3.73 -11.11 3.29
N PRO A 122 4.01 -12.24 3.97
CA PRO A 122 5.32 -12.86 3.93
C PRO A 122 5.67 -13.52 2.60
N PHE A 123 4.67 -13.87 1.77
CA PHE A 123 4.87 -14.64 0.55
C PHE A 123 4.77 -13.76 -0.71
N GLU A 124 5.69 -13.97 -1.65
CA GLU A 124 5.77 -13.19 -2.89
C GLU A 124 4.52 -13.32 -3.74
N GLU A 125 3.99 -14.54 -3.86
CA GLU A 125 2.78 -14.84 -4.64
C GLU A 125 1.57 -13.99 -4.16
N ALA A 126 1.38 -13.90 -2.84
CA ALA A 126 0.30 -13.10 -2.26
C ALA A 126 0.47 -11.59 -2.53
N ARG A 127 1.73 -11.10 -2.52
CA ARG A 127 2.04 -9.70 -2.85
C ARG A 127 1.80 -9.40 -4.34
N GLN A 128 2.20 -10.32 -5.23
CA GLN A 128 1.94 -10.21 -6.67
C GLN A 128 0.44 -10.23 -6.97
N HIS A 129 -0.31 -11.14 -6.35
CA HIS A 129 -1.76 -11.16 -6.47
C HIS A 129 -2.40 -9.84 -6.00
N ALA A 130 -1.91 -9.26 -4.90
CA ALA A 130 -2.39 -7.95 -4.43
C ALA A 130 -2.10 -6.84 -5.45
N ARG A 131 -0.90 -6.82 -6.04
CA ARG A 131 -0.54 -5.89 -7.13
C ARG A 131 -1.48 -6.03 -8.32
N GLU A 132 -1.69 -7.24 -8.80
CA GLU A 132 -2.54 -7.52 -9.96
C GLU A 132 -4.00 -7.08 -9.75
N LEU A 133 -4.53 -7.23 -8.53
CA LEU A 133 -5.89 -6.78 -8.22
C LEU A 133 -5.99 -5.26 -8.26
N VAL A 134 -5.08 -4.56 -7.61
CA VAL A 134 -5.10 -3.10 -7.50
C VAL A 134 -4.79 -2.44 -8.83
N GLU A 135 -3.81 -2.93 -9.60
CA GLU A 135 -3.38 -2.35 -10.88
C GLU A 135 -4.45 -2.38 -11.97
N LYS A 136 -5.52 -3.17 -11.80
CA LYS A 136 -6.71 -3.09 -12.64
C LYS A 136 -7.45 -1.75 -12.55
N HIS A 137 -7.26 -1.03 -11.45
CA HIS A 137 -8.06 0.15 -11.11
C HIS A 137 -7.25 1.41 -10.81
N GLY A 138 -5.96 1.27 -10.46
CA GLY A 138 -5.10 2.39 -10.13
C GLY A 138 -3.66 1.98 -9.98
N SER A 139 -2.90 2.72 -9.18
CA SER A 139 -1.47 2.45 -8.98
C SER A 139 -1.23 1.64 -7.72
N PHE A 140 -0.24 0.75 -7.77
CA PHE A 140 0.21 -0.03 -6.63
C PHE A 140 1.70 0.23 -6.37
N PHE A 141 2.05 0.50 -5.12
CA PHE A 141 3.42 0.70 -4.67
C PHE A 141 3.74 -0.25 -3.54
N LEU A 142 4.67 -1.16 -3.76
CA LEU A 142 5.17 -2.08 -2.74
C LEU A 142 6.33 -1.46 -1.99
N ILE A 143 6.14 -1.22 -0.69
CA ILE A 143 7.17 -0.70 0.20
C ILE A 143 7.67 -1.85 1.08
N HIS A 144 8.91 -2.25 0.88
CA HIS A 144 9.56 -3.24 1.72
C HIS A 144 10.20 -2.58 2.94
N VAL A 145 9.66 -2.84 4.13
CA VAL A 145 10.23 -2.40 5.40
C VAL A 145 11.22 -3.47 5.86
N ALA A 146 12.46 -3.33 5.37
CA ALA A 146 13.57 -4.28 5.51
C ALA A 146 14.31 -4.17 6.85
N THR A 147 13.62 -3.75 7.90
CA THR A 147 14.19 -3.69 9.26
C THR A 147 14.68 -5.09 9.67
N PRO A 148 15.95 -5.25 10.09
CA PRO A 148 16.51 -6.54 10.46
C PRO A 148 15.70 -7.26 11.55
N LEU A 149 15.59 -8.58 11.43
CA LEU A 149 14.83 -9.40 12.38
C LEU A 149 15.31 -9.21 13.82
N GLU A 150 16.61 -9.16 14.03
CA GLU A 150 17.23 -8.94 15.35
C GLU A 150 16.82 -7.61 15.98
N TYR A 151 16.65 -6.57 15.13
CA TYR A 151 16.16 -5.28 15.60
C TYR A 151 14.67 -5.37 15.97
N CYS A 152 13.87 -6.07 15.17
CA CYS A 152 12.46 -6.30 15.45
C CYS A 152 12.26 -7.07 16.78
N GLU A 153 13.05 -8.10 17.02
CA GLU A 153 13.05 -8.86 18.28
C GLU A 153 13.46 -7.99 19.48
N LYS A 154 14.59 -7.26 19.35
CA LYS A 154 15.11 -6.40 20.41
C LYS A 154 14.14 -5.30 20.85
N THR A 155 13.36 -4.78 19.91
CA THR A 155 12.41 -3.68 20.16
C THR A 155 10.99 -4.15 20.44
N ASP A 156 10.76 -5.46 20.51
CA ASP A 156 9.46 -6.05 20.78
C ASP A 156 9.01 -5.88 22.23
N LYS A 157 8.19 -4.87 22.46
CA LYS A 157 7.61 -4.57 23.78
C LYS A 157 6.50 -5.54 24.21
N ARG A 158 5.93 -6.31 23.27
CA ARG A 158 4.84 -7.27 23.53
C ARG A 158 5.37 -8.65 23.89
N GLY A 159 6.66 -8.92 23.68
CA GLY A 159 7.30 -10.20 23.93
C GLY A 159 6.80 -11.34 23.03
N VAL A 160 6.24 -11.01 21.85
CA VAL A 160 5.70 -12.03 20.93
C VAL A 160 6.81 -12.85 20.29
N TYR A 161 7.97 -12.25 20.00
CA TYR A 161 9.14 -12.98 19.51
C TYR A 161 9.69 -13.94 20.55
N GLU A 162 9.79 -13.53 21.82
CA GLU A 162 10.21 -14.40 22.91
C GLU A 162 9.30 -15.62 23.04
N LYS A 163 7.99 -15.42 22.99
CA LYS A 163 7.01 -16.51 23.00
C LYS A 163 7.15 -17.45 21.80
N ALA A 164 7.36 -16.89 20.61
CA ALA A 164 7.62 -17.68 19.41
C ALA A 164 8.91 -18.50 19.52
N ARG A 165 10.00 -17.91 20.02
CA ARG A 165 11.28 -18.62 20.26
C ARG A 165 11.16 -19.75 21.31
N LYS A 166 10.25 -19.59 22.28
CA LYS A 166 9.94 -20.64 23.27
C LYS A 166 8.96 -21.71 22.74
N GLY A 167 8.44 -21.55 21.51
CA GLY A 167 7.44 -22.47 20.92
C GLY A 167 6.02 -22.30 21.49
N GLU A 168 5.77 -21.24 22.27
CA GLU A 168 4.43 -20.91 22.77
C GLU A 168 3.52 -20.36 21.66
N ILE A 169 4.11 -19.79 20.62
CA ILE A 169 3.45 -19.34 19.39
C ILE A 169 4.13 -20.03 18.22
N THR A 170 3.36 -20.74 17.40
CA THR A 170 3.85 -21.45 16.21
C THR A 170 3.40 -20.76 14.93
N GLY A 171 4.09 -21.00 13.82
CA GLY A 171 3.84 -20.37 12.55
C GLY A 171 4.15 -18.88 12.60
N PHE A 172 5.20 -18.47 13.29
CA PHE A 172 5.57 -17.07 13.45
C PHE A 172 6.59 -16.65 12.39
N THR A 173 6.22 -15.69 11.55
CA THR A 173 7.06 -15.23 10.43
C THR A 173 8.42 -14.71 10.90
N GLY A 174 9.49 -15.29 10.40
CA GLY A 174 10.88 -14.97 10.76
C GLY A 174 11.44 -15.82 11.91
N VAL A 175 10.65 -16.68 12.54
CA VAL A 175 11.09 -17.60 13.60
C VAL A 175 11.01 -19.04 13.13
N ASP A 176 9.81 -19.56 12.95
CA ASP A 176 9.53 -20.93 12.49
C ASP A 176 8.74 -20.95 11.16
N ASP A 177 8.39 -19.77 10.63
CA ASP A 177 7.74 -19.60 9.33
C ASP A 177 8.53 -18.59 8.46
N PRO A 178 8.74 -18.85 7.16
CA PRO A 178 9.59 -18.02 6.32
C PRO A 178 8.96 -16.65 6.00
N TYR A 179 9.84 -15.69 5.69
CA TYR A 179 9.51 -14.43 5.04
C TYR A 179 10.30 -14.36 3.73
N GLU A 180 9.59 -14.34 2.62
CA GLU A 180 10.16 -14.18 1.30
C GLU A 180 10.42 -12.70 1.04
N VAL A 181 11.70 -12.32 0.92
CA VAL A 181 12.08 -10.94 0.60
C VAL A 181 11.48 -10.55 -0.75
N PRO A 182 10.82 -9.38 -0.87
CA PRO A 182 10.24 -8.95 -2.13
C PRO A 182 11.26 -8.86 -3.27
N VAL A 183 10.94 -9.46 -4.41
CA VAL A 183 11.81 -9.45 -5.61
C VAL A 183 11.82 -8.06 -6.26
N LYS A 184 10.67 -7.36 -6.26
CA LYS A 184 10.49 -6.03 -6.84
C LYS A 184 9.69 -5.14 -5.89
N ALA A 185 10.38 -4.51 -4.94
CA ALA A 185 9.82 -3.41 -4.17
C ALA A 185 10.03 -2.08 -4.92
N ASP A 186 9.01 -1.22 -4.88
CA ASP A 186 9.10 0.13 -5.45
C ASP A 186 9.97 1.05 -4.56
N LEU A 187 10.04 0.73 -3.26
CA LEU A 187 10.93 1.36 -2.29
C LEU A 187 11.29 0.35 -1.20
N THR A 188 12.56 0.33 -0.78
CA THR A 188 13.02 -0.45 0.37
C THR A 188 13.55 0.50 1.43
N VAL A 189 13.09 0.34 2.68
CA VAL A 189 13.43 1.21 3.81
C VAL A 189 13.76 0.37 5.06
N ASP A 190 14.56 0.96 5.96
CA ASP A 190 14.97 0.31 7.21
C ASP A 190 14.80 1.29 8.37
N VAL A 191 13.92 0.95 9.32
CA VAL A 191 13.60 1.78 10.50
C VAL A 191 14.74 1.75 11.54
N SER A 192 15.63 0.76 11.49
CA SER A 192 16.79 0.72 12.39
C SER A 192 17.83 1.79 12.06
N THR A 193 17.86 2.27 10.82
CA THR A 193 18.84 3.26 10.33
C THR A 193 18.22 4.58 9.93
N THR A 194 16.92 4.59 9.61
CA THR A 194 16.23 5.77 9.08
C THR A 194 14.97 6.06 9.90
N ASN A 195 14.77 7.29 10.31
CA ASN A 195 13.58 7.65 11.06
C ASN A 195 12.30 7.66 10.20
N VAL A 196 11.16 7.43 10.84
CA VAL A 196 9.84 7.31 10.19
C VAL A 196 9.49 8.54 9.34
N ARG A 197 9.83 9.75 9.80
CA ARG A 197 9.54 11.00 9.06
C ARG A 197 10.25 11.04 7.71
N THR A 198 11.52 10.66 7.68
CA THR A 198 12.31 10.58 6.44
C THR A 198 11.76 9.52 5.50
N ILE A 199 11.36 8.36 6.03
CA ILE A 199 10.75 7.28 5.24
C ILE A 199 9.43 7.76 4.61
N VAL A 200 8.57 8.42 5.39
CA VAL A 200 7.31 8.98 4.86
C VAL A 200 7.58 9.99 3.76
N HIS A 201 8.59 10.86 3.93
CA HIS A 201 8.99 11.80 2.88
C HIS A 201 9.45 11.10 1.60
N GLN A 202 10.22 10.02 1.69
CA GLN A 202 10.62 9.20 0.53
C GLN A 202 9.41 8.61 -0.19
N ILE A 203 8.41 8.12 0.56
CA ILE A 203 7.16 7.59 -0.03
C ILE A 203 6.38 8.71 -0.72
N VAL A 204 6.28 9.89 -0.11
CA VAL A 204 5.60 11.06 -0.71
C VAL A 204 6.29 11.46 -2.01
N LEU A 205 7.62 11.55 -2.04
CA LEU A 205 8.38 11.83 -3.27
C LEU A 205 8.15 10.79 -4.38
N LEU A 206 8.03 9.51 -4.02
CA LEU A 206 7.69 8.44 -4.97
C LEU A 206 6.29 8.66 -5.58
N LEU A 207 5.31 9.05 -4.77
CA LEU A 207 3.94 9.33 -5.21
C LEU A 207 3.85 10.60 -6.06
N GLU A 208 4.58 11.67 -5.70
CA GLU A 208 4.71 12.91 -6.47
C GLU A 208 5.37 12.65 -7.82
N GLY A 209 6.50 11.93 -7.83
CA GLY A 209 7.20 11.53 -9.06
C GLY A 209 6.33 10.68 -9.99
N SER A 210 5.31 9.99 -9.44
CA SER A 210 4.32 9.24 -10.19
C SER A 210 3.13 10.08 -10.65
N GLY A 211 3.07 11.37 -10.30
CA GLY A 211 1.99 12.30 -10.66
C GLY A 211 0.67 12.06 -9.92
N LEU A 212 0.70 11.34 -8.79
CA LEU A 212 -0.48 11.00 -7.99
C LEU A 212 -0.78 12.04 -6.90
N LEU A 213 0.23 12.80 -6.51
CA LEU A 213 0.13 13.95 -5.62
C LEU A 213 0.49 15.22 -6.38
N GLY A 214 -0.13 16.36 -6.04
CA GLY A 214 0.34 17.67 -6.51
C GLY A 214 1.72 17.97 -5.95
N GLN A 215 2.51 18.78 -6.65
CA GLN A 215 3.74 19.31 -6.07
C GLN A 215 3.37 20.19 -4.88
N LEU A 216 4.02 19.94 -3.73
CA LEU A 216 3.93 20.77 -2.54
C LEU A 216 4.49 22.16 -2.78
#